data_bf829f1031b9e3a4b4c67c47e84bfda7
#
_entry.id   bf829f1031b9e3a4b4c67c47e84bfda7
#
_cell.length_a   1.000
_cell.length_b   1.000
_cell.length_c   1.000
_cell.angle_alpha   90.00
_cell.angle_beta   90.00
_cell.angle_gamma   90.00
#
_symmetry.space_group_name_H-M   'P 1'
#
loop_
_entity.id
_entity.type
_entity.pdbx_description
1 polymer ?
#
loop_
_entity_poly.entity_id
_entity_poly.type
_entity_poly.pdbx_seq_one_letter_code
_entity_poly.pdbx_strand_id
1 'polypeptide(L)'
;MSVLTLGGIDCDLHPAVPGIAALIPYLDPQWADAVAQRGVHDLEPTSYPLHAPLTSRPDWRVAGAKAGSSRERLCTQALDGFGSQAGILNCLYAVTTLFSEDMAAAFARALNDWLAAEWLDKDQRLRASIVVPIQSPPLAAGEIERRAADRRFVQVLLPCLADQPLGRRSLWPIYEAAARHGLPVGIHAGSTYRHPVTPVGWPSYFTEDYVNQAQGFQTQLTSLVCEGVFSKFPSLKVVLIESGFTWLPAYLWRLHKYWRGLRMEIPWVDRPPPEIIREQVRFTLQPVDAPVEGDALLRILDQAGSDELLLFSTDYPHWQFDGQDALPPLLPDSLKTKILIDNPLATYPRLKEDFA
;
A
#
# COMPACT_ATOMS: atom_id res chain seq x y z
N MET A 1 9.27 -12.42 -27.75
CA MET A 1 8.50 -11.25 -27.31
C MET A 1 9.52 -10.19 -26.94
N SER A 2 9.43 -8.99 -27.50
CA SER A 2 10.28 -7.88 -27.04
C SER A 2 9.92 -7.53 -25.61
N VAL A 3 10.90 -7.56 -24.70
CA VAL A 3 10.72 -7.08 -23.32
C VAL A 3 10.33 -5.62 -23.39
N LEU A 4 9.20 -5.27 -22.82
CA LEU A 4 8.76 -3.88 -22.71
C LEU A 4 9.59 -3.24 -21.59
N THR A 5 10.63 -2.50 -21.96
CA THR A 5 11.48 -1.83 -20.97
C THR A 5 10.83 -0.51 -20.57
N LEU A 6 10.03 -0.51 -19.50
CA LEU A 6 9.45 0.71 -18.91
C LEU A 6 10.50 1.51 -18.12
N GLY A 7 11.42 0.82 -17.46
CA GLY A 7 12.55 1.44 -16.75
C GLY A 7 12.15 2.21 -15.49
N GLY A 8 10.98 1.89 -14.89
CA GLY A 8 10.41 2.62 -13.77
C GLY A 8 10.80 2.08 -12.40
N ILE A 9 10.23 2.71 -11.36
CA ILE A 9 10.21 2.24 -9.98
C ILE A 9 8.83 1.65 -9.72
N ASP A 10 8.78 0.34 -9.44
CA ASP A 10 7.54 -0.35 -9.12
C ASP A 10 7.18 -0.14 -7.66
N CYS A 11 6.13 0.61 -7.40
CA CYS A 11 5.75 0.99 -6.04
C CYS A 11 4.83 -0.02 -5.34
N ASP A 12 4.50 -1.16 -6.00
CA ASP A 12 3.60 -2.15 -5.40
C ASP A 12 3.89 -3.58 -5.89
N LEU A 13 4.61 -4.32 -5.04
CA LEU A 13 4.95 -5.72 -5.25
C LEU A 13 4.59 -6.54 -4.00
N HIS A 14 3.98 -7.71 -4.17
CA HIS A 14 3.49 -8.53 -3.07
C HIS A 14 4.31 -9.80 -2.84
N PRO A 15 5.33 -9.75 -1.98
CA PRO A 15 5.99 -10.96 -1.51
C PRO A 15 5.03 -11.72 -0.57
N ALA A 16 4.81 -12.99 -0.84
CA ALA A 16 4.01 -13.87 0.00
C ALA A 16 4.89 -14.74 0.90
N VAL A 17 4.55 -14.80 2.18
CA VAL A 17 5.18 -15.76 3.10
C VAL A 17 4.76 -17.17 2.68
N PRO A 18 5.69 -18.09 2.40
CA PRO A 18 5.36 -19.45 1.93
C PRO A 18 4.47 -20.23 2.90
N GLY A 19 4.64 -19.96 4.18
CA GLY A 19 3.89 -20.50 5.31
C GLY A 19 4.53 -20.06 6.60
N ILE A 20 3.85 -20.20 7.72
CA ILE A 20 4.31 -19.72 9.02
C ILE A 20 5.70 -20.26 9.41
N ALA A 21 6.05 -21.47 8.90
CA ALA A 21 7.36 -22.08 9.13
C ALA A 21 8.53 -21.19 8.66
N ALA A 22 8.32 -20.35 7.64
CA ALA A 22 9.33 -19.40 7.17
C ALA A 22 9.61 -18.26 8.17
N LEU A 23 8.69 -17.98 9.07
CA LEU A 23 8.83 -16.93 10.09
C LEU A 23 9.34 -17.45 11.42
N ILE A 24 9.26 -18.76 11.70
CA ILE A 24 9.69 -19.36 12.97
C ILE A 24 11.14 -18.97 13.35
N PRO A 25 12.12 -18.98 12.41
CA PRO A 25 13.50 -18.59 12.76
C PRO A 25 13.67 -17.15 13.24
N TYR A 26 12.68 -16.29 12.98
CA TYR A 26 12.69 -14.87 13.32
C TYR A 26 11.79 -14.55 14.52
N LEU A 27 11.02 -15.54 15.04
CA LEU A 27 10.20 -15.38 16.24
C LEU A 27 11.01 -15.62 17.51
N ASP A 28 10.66 -14.91 18.57
CA ASP A 28 11.14 -15.26 19.91
C ASP A 28 10.67 -16.69 20.28
N PRO A 29 11.47 -17.48 21.02
CA PRO A 29 11.18 -18.89 21.31
C PRO A 29 9.79 -19.15 21.85
N GLN A 30 9.30 -18.29 22.75
CA GLN A 30 7.95 -18.40 23.34
C GLN A 30 6.83 -18.33 22.29
N TRP A 31 7.00 -17.51 21.24
CA TRP A 31 6.01 -17.38 20.17
C TRP A 31 6.13 -18.54 19.17
N ALA A 32 7.35 -18.98 18.88
CA ALA A 32 7.59 -20.18 18.07
C ALA A 32 6.94 -21.42 18.72
N ASP A 33 7.11 -21.61 20.03
CA ASP A 33 6.47 -22.67 20.80
C ASP A 33 4.95 -22.55 20.79
N ALA A 34 4.41 -21.35 20.97
CA ALA A 34 2.96 -21.12 20.93
C ALA A 34 2.36 -21.45 19.57
N VAL A 35 3.04 -21.11 18.48
CA VAL A 35 2.64 -21.48 17.11
C VAL A 35 2.61 -23.00 16.95
N ALA A 36 3.68 -23.70 17.34
CA ALA A 36 3.80 -25.14 17.23
C ALA A 36 2.74 -25.87 18.07
N GLN A 37 2.56 -25.50 19.33
CA GLN A 37 1.62 -26.14 20.24
C GLN A 37 0.16 -25.93 19.84
N ARG A 38 -0.16 -24.77 19.24
CA ARG A 38 -1.53 -24.44 18.79
C ARG A 38 -1.84 -24.91 17.37
N GLY A 39 -0.85 -25.40 16.64
CA GLY A 39 -1.02 -25.82 15.26
C GLY A 39 -1.43 -24.68 14.33
N VAL A 40 -0.87 -23.47 14.54
CA VAL A 40 -1.11 -22.34 13.63
C VAL A 40 -0.34 -22.61 12.34
N HIS A 41 -1.06 -22.70 11.23
CA HIS A 41 -0.45 -23.02 9.93
C HIS A 41 -0.05 -21.76 9.16
N ASP A 42 -0.82 -20.71 9.28
CA ASP A 42 -0.58 -19.46 8.56
C ASP A 42 -1.43 -18.29 9.11
N LEU A 43 -1.04 -17.05 8.74
CA LEU A 43 -1.83 -15.84 8.91
C LEU A 43 -2.14 -15.26 7.52
N GLU A 44 -3.00 -15.93 6.78
CA GLU A 44 -3.46 -15.44 5.48
C GLU A 44 -4.42 -14.25 5.66
N PRO A 45 -4.35 -13.24 4.78
CA PRO A 45 -5.42 -12.29 4.66
C PRO A 45 -6.72 -13.02 4.34
N THR A 46 -7.79 -12.65 5.02
CA THR A 46 -9.09 -13.24 4.72
C THR A 46 -9.55 -12.75 3.35
N SER A 47 -9.89 -13.66 2.46
CA SER A 47 -10.46 -13.38 1.14
C SER A 47 -11.85 -14.02 1.01
N TYR A 48 -12.66 -13.50 0.13
CA TYR A 48 -13.97 -14.06 -0.19
C TYR A 48 -14.00 -14.61 -1.62
N PRO A 49 -14.34 -15.90 -1.83
CA PRO A 49 -14.48 -16.95 -0.80
C PRO A 49 -13.15 -17.31 -0.14
N LEU A 50 -13.23 -17.84 1.09
CA LEU A 50 -12.04 -18.19 1.89
C LEU A 50 -11.10 -19.11 1.13
N HIS A 51 -9.79 -18.88 1.27
CA HIS A 51 -8.72 -19.66 0.65
C HIS A 51 -8.72 -19.67 -0.88
N ALA A 52 -9.44 -18.77 -1.53
CA ALA A 52 -9.42 -18.67 -2.98
C ALA A 52 -8.22 -17.83 -3.46
N PRO A 53 -7.38 -18.34 -4.39
CA PRO A 53 -6.28 -17.58 -4.98
C PRO A 53 -6.81 -16.64 -6.10
N LEU A 54 -7.88 -15.90 -5.81
CA LEU A 54 -8.64 -15.14 -6.80
C LEU A 54 -7.87 -13.98 -7.38
N THR A 55 -6.94 -13.44 -6.61
CA THR A 55 -6.24 -12.22 -6.96
C THR A 55 -4.99 -12.46 -7.81
N SER A 56 -4.54 -13.72 -7.95
CA SER A 56 -3.33 -14.02 -8.71
C SER A 56 -3.58 -14.10 -10.21
N ARG A 57 -2.78 -13.40 -11.00
CA ARG A 57 -2.75 -13.50 -12.45
C ARG A 57 -2.38 -14.93 -12.88
N PRO A 58 -3.12 -15.55 -13.83
CA PRO A 58 -2.93 -16.97 -14.15
C PRO A 58 -1.51 -17.37 -14.59
N ASP A 59 -0.83 -16.52 -15.37
CA ASP A 59 0.53 -16.75 -15.85
C ASP A 59 1.62 -16.48 -14.80
N TRP A 60 1.27 -15.88 -13.68
CA TRP A 60 2.16 -15.64 -12.53
C TRP A 60 1.98 -16.67 -11.41
N ARG A 61 0.98 -17.54 -11.53
CA ARG A 61 0.75 -18.63 -10.57
C ARG A 61 1.85 -19.69 -10.65
N VAL A 62 2.12 -20.29 -9.51
CA VAL A 62 3.08 -21.39 -9.38
C VAL A 62 2.33 -22.63 -8.88
N ALA A 63 2.47 -23.74 -9.57
CA ALA A 63 1.86 -25.00 -9.11
C ALA A 63 2.44 -25.41 -7.75
N GLY A 64 1.56 -25.64 -6.77
CA GLY A 64 1.95 -26.08 -5.43
C GLY A 64 2.59 -25.04 -4.52
N ALA A 65 2.61 -23.76 -4.93
CA ALA A 65 3.13 -22.66 -4.11
C ALA A 65 2.23 -21.43 -4.18
N LYS A 66 2.33 -20.56 -3.18
CA LYS A 66 1.65 -19.26 -3.20
C LYS A 66 2.24 -18.37 -4.28
N ALA A 67 1.40 -17.67 -5.01
CA ALA A 67 1.84 -16.62 -5.91
C ALA A 67 2.58 -15.54 -5.10
N GLY A 68 3.68 -15.00 -5.63
CA GLY A 68 4.52 -14.03 -4.91
C GLY A 68 5.49 -14.63 -3.87
N SER A 69 5.45 -15.97 -3.60
CA SER A 69 6.35 -16.56 -2.59
C SER A 69 7.78 -16.82 -3.08
N SER A 70 8.05 -16.71 -4.38
CA SER A 70 9.39 -16.85 -4.96
C SER A 70 9.97 -15.52 -5.34
N ARG A 71 11.03 -15.09 -4.64
CA ARG A 71 11.79 -13.87 -4.97
C ARG A 71 12.31 -13.90 -6.39
N GLU A 72 12.92 -15.01 -6.82
CA GLU A 72 13.49 -15.15 -8.15
C GLU A 72 12.44 -14.88 -9.24
N ARG A 73 11.23 -15.44 -9.08
CA ARG A 73 10.14 -15.21 -10.02
C ARG A 73 9.63 -13.78 -9.99
N LEU A 74 9.47 -13.19 -8.80
CA LEU A 74 9.08 -11.79 -8.68
C LEU A 74 10.10 -10.89 -9.40
N CYS A 75 11.39 -11.07 -9.14
CA CYS A 75 12.43 -10.29 -9.81
C CYS A 75 12.40 -10.50 -11.34
N THR A 76 12.29 -11.75 -11.80
CA THR A 76 12.26 -12.04 -13.25
C THR A 76 10.99 -11.52 -13.92
N GLN A 77 9.83 -11.68 -13.31
CA GLN A 77 8.54 -11.35 -13.92
C GLN A 77 8.16 -9.87 -13.79
N ALA A 78 8.42 -9.26 -12.64
CA ALA A 78 8.09 -7.85 -12.40
C ALA A 78 9.26 -6.92 -12.70
N LEU A 79 10.47 -7.15 -12.14
CA LEU A 79 11.57 -6.22 -12.34
C LEU A 79 12.23 -6.39 -13.72
N ASP A 80 12.72 -7.59 -14.04
CA ASP A 80 13.39 -7.84 -15.31
C ASP A 80 12.40 -7.75 -16.48
N GLY A 81 11.17 -8.26 -16.28
CA GLY A 81 10.11 -8.26 -17.29
C GLY A 81 9.73 -6.87 -17.79
N PHE A 82 9.83 -5.84 -16.94
CA PHE A 82 9.51 -4.44 -17.28
C PHE A 82 10.73 -3.53 -17.26
N GLY A 83 11.92 -4.05 -16.97
CA GLY A 83 13.14 -3.27 -16.84
C GLY A 83 13.10 -2.30 -15.65
N SER A 84 12.35 -2.64 -14.59
CA SER A 84 12.23 -1.80 -13.40
C SER A 84 13.55 -1.70 -12.66
N GLN A 85 13.91 -0.47 -12.28
CA GLN A 85 15.17 -0.17 -11.60
C GLN A 85 15.10 -0.49 -10.10
N ALA A 86 13.92 -0.37 -9.51
CA ALA A 86 13.63 -0.74 -8.14
C ALA A 86 12.19 -1.20 -7.99
N GLY A 87 11.91 -1.94 -6.89
CA GLY A 87 10.57 -2.36 -6.54
C GLY A 87 10.34 -2.32 -5.03
N ILE A 88 9.17 -1.83 -4.62
CA ILE A 88 8.76 -1.71 -3.22
C ILE A 88 7.88 -2.91 -2.84
N LEU A 89 8.35 -3.71 -1.91
CA LEU A 89 7.65 -4.87 -1.39
C LEU A 89 6.60 -4.47 -0.34
N ASN A 90 5.34 -4.72 -0.64
CA ASN A 90 4.20 -4.55 0.26
C ASN A 90 3.70 -5.93 0.68
N CYS A 91 4.22 -6.47 1.79
CA CYS A 91 3.83 -7.79 2.26
C CYS A 91 2.51 -7.72 3.02
N LEU A 92 1.48 -8.36 2.48
CA LEU A 92 0.11 -8.35 3.00
C LEU A 92 -0.15 -9.44 4.05
N TYR A 93 0.87 -9.93 4.73
CA TYR A 93 0.71 -10.94 5.77
C TYR A 93 -0.15 -10.43 6.93
N ALA A 94 -1.17 -11.18 7.31
CA ALA A 94 -2.29 -10.69 8.10
C ALA A 94 -1.98 -10.54 9.61
N VAL A 95 -0.93 -9.82 9.96
CA VAL A 95 -0.58 -9.47 11.35
C VAL A 95 -1.73 -8.74 12.06
N THR A 96 -2.47 -7.93 11.32
CA THR A 96 -3.59 -7.14 11.84
C THR A 96 -4.83 -7.98 12.19
N THR A 97 -4.89 -9.26 11.83
CA THR A 97 -5.97 -10.16 12.23
C THR A 97 -5.82 -10.66 13.66
N LEU A 98 -4.63 -10.53 14.25
CA LEU A 98 -4.35 -10.98 15.62
C LEU A 98 -4.92 -9.98 16.63
N PHE A 99 -5.71 -10.48 17.59
CA PHE A 99 -6.23 -9.64 18.68
C PHE A 99 -5.22 -9.43 19.81
N SER A 100 -4.25 -10.35 19.98
CA SER A 100 -3.14 -10.16 20.91
C SER A 100 -2.15 -9.16 20.34
N GLU A 101 -2.05 -7.98 20.96
CA GLU A 101 -1.14 -6.93 20.53
C GLU A 101 0.33 -7.40 20.58
N ASP A 102 0.72 -8.12 21.64
CA ASP A 102 2.09 -8.63 21.78
C ASP A 102 2.42 -9.68 20.71
N MET A 103 1.47 -10.58 20.42
CA MET A 103 1.64 -11.57 19.35
C MET A 103 1.72 -10.88 17.98
N ALA A 104 0.87 -9.89 17.73
CA ALA A 104 0.91 -9.10 16.51
C ALA A 104 2.23 -8.37 16.34
N ALA A 105 2.78 -7.79 17.41
CA ALA A 105 4.07 -7.13 17.40
C ALA A 105 5.23 -8.12 17.13
N ALA A 106 5.19 -9.31 17.74
CA ALA A 106 6.18 -10.35 17.51
C ALA A 106 6.18 -10.82 16.05
N PHE A 107 4.98 -11.03 15.47
CA PHE A 107 4.85 -11.42 14.07
C PHE A 107 5.24 -10.29 13.10
N ALA A 108 4.90 -9.04 13.40
CA ALA A 108 5.34 -7.89 12.59
C ALA A 108 6.88 -7.80 12.56
N ARG A 109 7.53 -7.95 13.72
CA ARG A 109 8.99 -7.99 13.83
C ARG A 109 9.58 -9.12 13.01
N ALA A 110 9.09 -10.35 13.21
CA ALA A 110 9.58 -11.53 12.49
C ALA A 110 9.42 -11.39 10.97
N LEU A 111 8.29 -10.83 10.52
CA LEU A 111 8.02 -10.59 9.10
C LEU A 111 8.99 -9.57 8.50
N ASN A 112 9.22 -8.46 9.19
CA ASN A 112 10.18 -7.45 8.72
C ASN A 112 11.62 -7.96 8.72
N ASP A 113 11.99 -8.82 9.67
CA ASP A 113 13.31 -9.48 9.71
C ASP A 113 13.45 -10.48 8.57
N TRP A 114 12.41 -11.26 8.29
CA TRP A 114 12.35 -12.17 7.15
C TRP A 114 12.44 -11.42 5.81
N LEU A 115 11.71 -10.30 5.65
CA LEU A 115 11.81 -9.47 4.45
C LEU A 115 13.25 -8.97 4.24
N ALA A 116 13.90 -8.51 5.30
CA ALA A 116 15.29 -8.06 5.21
C ALA A 116 16.23 -9.19 4.75
N ALA A 117 16.17 -10.34 5.42
CA ALA A 117 17.10 -11.44 5.20
C ALA A 117 16.84 -12.20 3.87
N GLU A 118 15.58 -12.47 3.55
CA GLU A 118 15.23 -13.34 2.42
C GLU A 118 14.96 -12.59 1.12
N TRP A 119 14.72 -11.28 1.20
CA TRP A 119 14.44 -10.44 0.03
C TRP A 119 15.46 -9.34 -0.17
N LEU A 120 15.60 -8.41 0.79
CA LEU A 120 16.43 -7.23 0.61
C LEU A 120 17.93 -7.52 0.58
N ASP A 121 18.38 -8.53 1.32
CA ASP A 121 19.79 -8.98 1.29
C ASP A 121 20.15 -9.73 0.00
N LYS A 122 19.17 -10.11 -0.81
CA LYS A 122 19.35 -10.97 -1.97
C LYS A 122 19.24 -10.24 -3.31
N ASP A 123 18.56 -9.10 -3.38
CA ASP A 123 18.50 -8.27 -4.59
C ASP A 123 18.50 -6.79 -4.19
N GLN A 124 19.50 -6.06 -4.65
CA GLN A 124 19.73 -4.65 -4.29
C GLN A 124 18.67 -3.70 -4.86
N ARG A 125 17.87 -4.13 -5.83
CA ARG A 125 16.77 -3.35 -6.40
C ARG A 125 15.55 -3.34 -5.49
N LEU A 126 15.44 -4.26 -4.54
CA LEU A 126 14.29 -4.38 -3.68
C LEU A 126 14.34 -3.39 -2.52
N ARG A 127 13.19 -2.82 -2.24
CA ARG A 127 12.88 -2.03 -1.05
C ARG A 127 11.65 -2.63 -0.39
N ALA A 128 11.35 -2.28 0.84
CA ALA A 128 10.19 -2.82 1.52
C ALA A 128 9.45 -1.77 2.32
N SER A 129 8.17 -2.05 2.55
CA SER A 129 7.37 -1.38 3.55
C SER A 129 7.51 -2.07 4.91
N ILE A 130 7.52 -1.28 5.98
CA ILE A 130 7.50 -1.79 7.36
C ILE A 130 6.07 -2.22 7.68
N VAL A 131 5.86 -3.50 7.94
CA VAL A 131 4.59 -4.02 8.45
C VAL A 131 4.51 -3.77 9.95
N VAL A 132 3.39 -3.23 10.43
CA VAL A 132 3.23 -2.82 11.82
C VAL A 132 1.95 -3.38 12.44
N PRO A 133 1.93 -3.63 13.77
CA PRO A 133 0.74 -4.04 14.50
C PRO A 133 -0.15 -2.81 14.78
N ILE A 134 -0.96 -2.40 13.78
CA ILE A 134 -1.79 -1.18 13.85
C ILE A 134 -2.76 -1.17 15.05
N GLN A 135 -3.16 -2.34 15.54
CA GLN A 135 -4.02 -2.49 16.72
C GLN A 135 -3.36 -1.98 18.02
N SER A 136 -2.02 -1.83 18.04
CA SER A 136 -1.26 -1.24 19.14
C SER A 136 -0.32 -0.13 18.61
N PRO A 137 -0.79 1.13 18.52
CA PRO A 137 0.01 2.22 17.96
C PRO A 137 1.37 2.45 18.64
N PRO A 138 1.52 2.26 19.97
CA PRO A 138 2.84 2.34 20.60
C PRO A 138 3.81 1.25 20.13
N LEU A 139 3.34 0.00 20.00
CA LEU A 139 4.17 -1.11 19.49
C LEU A 139 4.48 -0.93 18.00
N ALA A 140 3.53 -0.42 17.24
CA ALA A 140 3.72 -0.06 15.84
C ALA A 140 4.79 1.03 15.68
N ALA A 141 4.74 2.09 16.47
CA ALA A 141 5.76 3.14 16.48
C ALA A 141 7.15 2.57 16.85
N GLY A 142 7.21 1.69 17.86
CA GLY A 142 8.44 1.00 18.24
C GLY A 142 9.05 0.16 17.11
N GLU A 143 8.22 -0.52 16.32
CA GLU A 143 8.70 -1.29 15.16
C GLU A 143 9.19 -0.38 14.03
N ILE A 144 8.52 0.76 13.80
CA ILE A 144 8.99 1.78 12.85
C ILE A 144 10.37 2.28 13.26
N GLU A 145 10.55 2.68 14.53
CA GLU A 145 11.85 3.14 15.05
C GLU A 145 12.95 2.08 14.86
N ARG A 146 12.64 0.82 15.16
CA ARG A 146 13.57 -0.29 15.00
C ARG A 146 14.00 -0.47 13.55
N ARG A 147 13.05 -0.48 12.61
CA ARG A 147 13.31 -0.75 11.19
C ARG A 147 13.79 0.45 10.41
N ALA A 148 13.54 1.66 10.89
CA ALA A 148 14.02 2.88 10.25
C ALA A 148 15.55 2.98 10.17
N ALA A 149 16.29 2.20 10.95
CA ALA A 149 17.76 2.09 10.85
C ALA A 149 18.21 1.44 9.51
N ASP A 150 17.42 0.51 8.97
CA ASP A 150 17.66 -0.09 7.65
C ASP A 150 17.00 0.78 6.56
N ARG A 151 17.82 1.48 5.79
CA ARG A 151 17.34 2.44 4.78
C ARG A 151 16.60 1.80 3.61
N ARG A 152 16.68 0.47 3.46
CA ARG A 152 15.94 -0.27 2.43
C ARG A 152 14.44 -0.37 2.75
N PHE A 153 14.05 -0.11 4.00
CA PHE A 153 12.65 0.12 4.35
C PHE A 153 12.30 1.57 4.04
N VAL A 154 11.40 1.77 3.09
CA VAL A 154 11.11 3.09 2.50
C VAL A 154 9.70 3.61 2.82
N GLN A 155 8.85 2.80 3.43
CA GLN A 155 7.43 3.09 3.68
C GLN A 155 6.95 2.35 4.93
N VAL A 156 5.88 2.84 5.56
CA VAL A 156 5.10 2.10 6.57
C VAL A 156 3.81 1.61 5.91
N LEU A 157 3.42 0.35 6.10
CA LEU A 157 2.25 -0.26 5.48
C LEU A 157 1.08 -0.38 6.47
N LEU A 158 -0.07 0.16 6.10
CA LEU A 158 -1.34 0.05 6.84
C LEU A 158 -2.43 -0.54 5.95
N PRO A 159 -3.36 -1.35 6.49
CA PRO A 159 -4.52 -1.83 5.75
C PRO A 159 -5.57 -0.70 5.61
N CYS A 160 -6.25 -0.63 4.47
CA CYS A 160 -7.34 0.32 4.26
C CYS A 160 -8.50 0.04 5.20
N LEU A 161 -8.91 -1.22 5.32
CA LEU A 161 -10.03 -1.63 6.16
C LEU A 161 -9.54 -2.12 7.53
N ALA A 162 -9.07 -1.17 8.34
CA ALA A 162 -8.69 -1.34 9.73
C ALA A 162 -9.93 -1.24 10.66
N ASP A 163 -9.75 -1.57 11.93
CA ASP A 163 -10.84 -1.58 12.93
C ASP A 163 -11.39 -0.18 13.26
N GLN A 164 -10.68 0.88 12.85
CA GLN A 164 -11.09 2.27 13.06
C GLN A 164 -10.62 3.15 11.89
N PRO A 165 -11.24 4.33 11.69
CA PRO A 165 -10.75 5.29 10.70
C PRO A 165 -9.30 5.70 10.98
N LEU A 166 -8.48 5.70 9.93
CA LEU A 166 -7.02 5.89 10.04
C LEU A 166 -6.60 7.30 10.52
N GLY A 167 -7.46 8.31 10.38
CA GLY A 167 -7.17 9.64 10.91
C GLY A 167 -7.20 9.75 12.44
N ARG A 168 -7.81 8.78 13.14
CA ARG A 168 -7.98 8.82 14.60
C ARG A 168 -6.67 9.15 15.32
N ARG A 169 -6.76 10.07 16.30
CA ARG A 169 -5.59 10.56 17.04
C ARG A 169 -4.87 9.49 17.85
N SER A 170 -5.57 8.40 18.18
CA SER A 170 -4.95 7.21 18.77
C SER A 170 -3.85 6.59 17.88
N LEU A 171 -3.94 6.78 16.54
CA LEU A 171 -2.96 6.30 15.57
C LEU A 171 -1.81 7.28 15.30
N TRP A 172 -1.86 8.50 15.83
CA TRP A 172 -0.82 9.51 15.59
C TRP A 172 0.60 9.09 15.97
N PRO A 173 0.86 8.22 16.96
CA PRO A 173 2.20 7.70 17.21
C PRO A 173 2.85 7.04 15.98
N ILE A 174 2.04 6.39 15.13
CA ILE A 174 2.51 5.77 13.88
C ILE A 174 2.96 6.87 12.90
N TYR A 175 2.13 7.90 12.70
CA TYR A 175 2.43 9.02 11.80
C TYR A 175 3.61 9.85 12.28
N GLU A 176 3.73 10.04 13.59
CA GLU A 176 4.86 10.76 14.19
C GLU A 176 6.18 10.00 13.95
N ALA A 177 6.21 8.70 14.20
CA ALA A 177 7.38 7.87 13.92
C ALA A 177 7.72 7.86 12.43
N ALA A 178 6.73 7.68 11.55
CA ALA A 178 6.93 7.71 10.10
C ALA A 178 7.50 9.06 9.63
N ALA A 179 6.90 10.17 10.06
CA ALA A 179 7.35 11.52 9.69
C ALA A 179 8.76 11.83 10.20
N ARG A 180 9.11 11.40 11.42
CA ARG A 180 10.46 11.57 12.01
C ARG A 180 11.53 10.93 11.15
N HIS A 181 11.24 9.80 10.54
CA HIS A 181 12.18 9.04 9.70
C HIS A 181 12.05 9.32 8.20
N GLY A 182 11.20 10.28 7.80
CA GLY A 182 10.95 10.59 6.38
C GLY A 182 10.33 9.42 5.61
N LEU A 183 9.52 8.60 6.27
CA LEU A 183 8.83 7.46 5.68
C LEU A 183 7.40 7.86 5.29
N PRO A 184 7.01 7.75 4.03
CA PRO A 184 5.60 7.76 3.65
C PRO A 184 4.81 6.66 4.34
N VAL A 185 3.49 6.85 4.46
CA VAL A 185 2.56 5.83 4.91
C VAL A 185 1.76 5.32 3.73
N GLY A 186 1.96 4.06 3.37
CA GLY A 186 1.17 3.33 2.39
C GLY A 186 -0.09 2.77 3.03
N ILE A 187 -1.24 3.08 2.46
CA ILE A 187 -2.54 2.51 2.83
C ILE A 187 -2.94 1.60 1.68
N HIS A 188 -2.95 0.30 1.94
CA HIS A 188 -3.19 -0.73 0.93
C HIS A 188 -4.62 -1.26 0.97
N ALA A 189 -5.19 -1.56 -0.20
CA ALA A 189 -6.45 -2.28 -0.34
C ALA A 189 -6.44 -3.58 0.47
N GLY A 190 -7.58 -4.03 0.89
CA GLY A 190 -7.73 -5.26 1.66
C GLY A 190 -8.44 -5.07 2.99
N SER A 191 -8.93 -6.17 3.50
CA SER A 191 -9.78 -6.21 4.67
C SER A 191 -9.38 -7.36 5.59
N THR A 192 -9.57 -7.16 6.88
CA THR A 192 -9.56 -8.24 7.87
C THR A 192 -10.92 -8.95 7.95
N TYR A 193 -11.90 -8.53 7.17
CA TYR A 193 -13.29 -9.02 7.16
C TYR A 193 -13.96 -9.03 8.54
N ARG A 194 -13.61 -8.07 9.40
CA ARG A 194 -14.27 -7.86 10.69
C ARG A 194 -15.53 -7.01 10.57
N HIS A 195 -15.60 -6.18 9.55
CA HIS A 195 -16.75 -5.37 9.19
C HIS A 195 -16.82 -5.23 7.66
N PRO A 196 -18.00 -4.93 7.09
CA PRO A 196 -18.13 -4.68 5.66
C PRO A 196 -17.39 -3.40 5.26
N VAL A 197 -17.03 -3.29 3.99
CA VAL A 197 -16.36 -2.10 3.42
C VAL A 197 -17.19 -0.84 3.61
N THR A 198 -18.50 -0.97 3.50
CA THR A 198 -19.45 0.12 3.69
C THR A 198 -20.46 -0.20 4.80
N PRO A 199 -21.08 0.80 5.43
CA PRO A 199 -22.04 0.58 6.52
C PRO A 199 -23.37 -0.02 6.07
N VAL A 200 -23.58 -0.26 4.76
CA VAL A 200 -24.82 -0.85 4.25
C VAL A 200 -24.90 -2.37 4.38
N GLY A 201 -23.80 -3.02 4.74
CA GLY A 201 -23.77 -4.46 5.01
C GLY A 201 -22.74 -5.22 4.19
N TRP A 202 -22.75 -6.55 4.32
CA TRP A 202 -21.81 -7.43 3.63
C TRP A 202 -22.20 -7.62 2.17
N PRO A 203 -21.22 -7.57 1.23
CA PRO A 203 -21.47 -7.87 -0.16
C PRO A 203 -21.74 -9.37 -0.36
N SER A 204 -22.49 -9.72 -1.41
CA SER A 204 -22.74 -11.10 -1.81
C SER A 204 -21.66 -11.65 -2.75
N TYR A 205 -21.04 -10.79 -3.53
CA TYR A 205 -20.08 -11.16 -4.57
C TYR A 205 -18.76 -10.43 -4.40
N PHE A 206 -17.67 -11.09 -4.77
CA PHE A 206 -16.34 -10.53 -4.71
C PHE A 206 -16.19 -9.24 -5.55
N THR A 207 -16.91 -9.16 -6.68
CA THR A 207 -16.98 -7.94 -7.50
C THR A 207 -17.52 -6.75 -6.73
N GLU A 208 -18.54 -6.95 -5.87
CA GLU A 208 -19.08 -5.88 -5.02
C GLU A 208 -18.06 -5.42 -3.99
N ASP A 209 -17.31 -6.37 -3.39
CA ASP A 209 -16.25 -6.06 -2.43
C ASP A 209 -15.17 -5.20 -3.08
N TYR A 210 -14.68 -5.61 -4.25
CA TYR A 210 -13.65 -4.88 -5.00
C TYR A 210 -14.10 -3.47 -5.39
N VAL A 211 -15.29 -3.32 -5.96
CA VAL A 211 -15.85 -2.00 -6.34
C VAL A 211 -16.00 -1.09 -5.12
N ASN A 212 -16.39 -1.66 -3.99
CA ASN A 212 -16.57 -0.91 -2.75
C ASN A 212 -15.26 -0.48 -2.08
N GLN A 213 -14.11 -1.10 -2.39
CA GLN A 213 -12.81 -0.71 -1.82
C GLN A 213 -12.52 0.78 -2.01
N ALA A 214 -12.86 1.37 -3.15
CA ALA A 214 -12.71 2.80 -3.39
C ALA A 214 -13.44 3.67 -2.37
N GLN A 215 -14.59 3.24 -1.84
CA GLN A 215 -15.33 3.95 -0.79
C GLN A 215 -14.59 3.86 0.56
N GLY A 216 -13.94 2.73 0.84
CA GLY A 216 -13.06 2.57 2.00
C GLY A 216 -11.93 3.62 1.97
N PHE A 217 -11.24 3.75 0.86
CA PHE A 217 -10.17 4.74 0.69
C PHE A 217 -10.66 6.19 0.83
N GLN A 218 -11.82 6.52 0.24
CA GLN A 218 -12.42 7.84 0.40
C GLN A 218 -12.74 8.14 1.87
N THR A 219 -13.22 7.15 2.61
CA THR A 219 -13.51 7.27 4.05
C THR A 219 -12.22 7.50 4.84
N GLN A 220 -11.16 6.74 4.57
CA GLN A 220 -9.86 6.90 5.23
C GLN A 220 -9.24 8.26 4.92
N LEU A 221 -9.26 8.70 3.67
CA LEU A 221 -8.73 10.00 3.27
C LEU A 221 -9.51 11.15 3.94
N THR A 222 -10.84 11.03 4.01
CA THR A 222 -11.67 12.00 4.75
C THR A 222 -11.27 12.04 6.22
N SER A 223 -11.08 10.89 6.87
CA SER A 223 -10.65 10.80 8.26
C SER A 223 -9.28 11.45 8.49
N LEU A 224 -8.29 11.17 7.64
CA LEU A 224 -6.95 11.76 7.72
C LEU A 224 -6.98 13.28 7.65
N VAL A 225 -7.81 13.83 6.75
CA VAL A 225 -8.00 15.28 6.62
C VAL A 225 -8.71 15.83 7.87
N CYS A 226 -9.88 15.30 8.22
CA CYS A 226 -10.73 15.86 9.26
C CYS A 226 -10.11 15.77 10.67
N GLU A 227 -9.42 14.69 10.98
CA GLU A 227 -8.70 14.53 12.25
C GLU A 227 -7.39 15.35 12.32
N GLY A 228 -6.95 15.93 11.19
CA GLY A 228 -5.82 16.84 11.13
C GLY A 228 -4.46 16.18 11.03
N VAL A 229 -4.37 14.95 10.50
CA VAL A 229 -3.08 14.25 10.32
C VAL A 229 -2.15 15.08 9.45
N PHE A 230 -2.62 15.58 8.33
CA PHE A 230 -1.82 16.37 7.39
C PHE A 230 -1.42 17.74 7.97
N SER A 231 -2.27 18.35 8.80
CA SER A 231 -1.94 19.61 9.48
C SER A 231 -0.90 19.40 10.59
N LYS A 232 -0.97 18.27 11.29
CA LYS A 232 -0.04 17.90 12.37
C LYS A 232 1.32 17.45 11.85
N PHE A 233 1.33 16.75 10.70
CA PHE A 233 2.53 16.18 10.09
C PHE A 233 2.67 16.67 8.64
N PRO A 234 3.07 17.95 8.43
CA PRO A 234 3.06 18.58 7.10
C PRO A 234 4.07 17.98 6.12
N SER A 235 5.10 17.29 6.60
CA SER A 235 6.07 16.58 5.74
C SER A 235 5.62 15.17 5.36
N LEU A 236 4.59 14.63 6.02
CA LEU A 236 4.14 13.27 5.79
C LEU A 236 3.51 13.13 4.41
N LYS A 237 3.93 12.13 3.66
CA LYS A 237 3.24 11.67 2.44
C LYS A 237 2.41 10.43 2.78
N VAL A 238 1.23 10.34 2.15
CA VAL A 238 0.37 9.15 2.22
C VAL A 238 0.22 8.61 0.81
N VAL A 239 0.42 7.31 0.64
CA VAL A 239 0.26 6.62 -0.64
C VAL A 239 -0.95 5.70 -0.54
N LEU A 240 -1.95 5.92 -1.36
CA LEU A 240 -3.10 5.03 -1.49
C LEU A 240 -2.76 3.97 -2.53
N ILE A 241 -2.63 2.74 -2.08
CA ILE A 241 -2.12 1.62 -2.86
C ILE A 241 -3.29 0.72 -3.25
N GLU A 242 -3.41 0.42 -4.55
CA GLU A 242 -4.52 -0.38 -5.11
C GLU A 242 -5.90 0.26 -4.89
N SER A 243 -5.96 1.60 -4.83
CA SER A 243 -7.17 2.34 -4.46
C SER A 243 -8.07 2.72 -5.64
N GLY A 244 -7.56 2.58 -6.87
CA GLY A 244 -8.05 3.37 -7.97
C GLY A 244 -7.84 4.87 -7.74
N PHE A 245 -8.02 5.69 -8.74
CA PHE A 245 -7.82 7.14 -8.63
C PHE A 245 -8.87 7.97 -9.40
N THR A 246 -9.66 7.34 -10.25
CA THR A 246 -10.63 8.04 -11.13
C THR A 246 -11.77 8.71 -10.35
N TRP A 247 -12.01 8.29 -9.13
CA TRP A 247 -12.98 8.89 -8.20
C TRP A 247 -12.51 10.23 -7.61
N LEU A 248 -11.23 10.56 -7.72
CA LEU A 248 -10.62 11.69 -7.00
C LEU A 248 -11.23 13.05 -7.34
N PRO A 249 -11.45 13.46 -8.60
CA PRO A 249 -12.01 14.78 -8.90
C PRO A 249 -13.35 15.04 -8.21
N ALA A 250 -14.29 14.13 -8.33
CA ALA A 250 -15.62 14.26 -7.72
C ALA A 250 -15.54 14.28 -6.19
N TYR A 251 -14.65 13.49 -5.61
CA TYR A 251 -14.37 13.46 -4.18
C TYR A 251 -13.79 14.82 -3.69
N LEU A 252 -12.82 15.38 -4.40
CA LEU A 252 -12.23 16.68 -4.06
C LEU A 252 -13.27 17.79 -4.03
N TRP A 253 -14.16 17.85 -5.03
CA TRP A 253 -15.25 18.83 -5.09
C TRP A 253 -16.22 18.66 -3.93
N ARG A 254 -16.61 17.40 -3.64
CA ARG A 254 -17.51 17.10 -2.52
C ARG A 254 -16.88 17.48 -1.19
N LEU A 255 -15.65 17.07 -0.92
CA LEU A 255 -14.94 17.37 0.31
C LEU A 255 -14.77 18.89 0.51
N HIS A 256 -14.35 19.61 -0.54
CA HIS A 256 -14.22 21.06 -0.50
C HIS A 256 -15.55 21.76 -0.20
N LYS A 257 -16.64 21.30 -0.83
CA LYS A 257 -17.99 21.85 -0.60
C LYS A 257 -18.38 21.78 0.86
N TYR A 258 -18.22 20.62 1.48
CA TYR A 258 -18.63 20.44 2.88
C TYR A 258 -17.65 21.07 3.87
N TRP A 259 -16.35 21.03 3.59
CA TRP A 259 -15.36 21.75 4.40
C TRP A 259 -15.67 23.24 4.48
N ARG A 260 -16.02 23.90 3.37
CA ARG A 260 -16.39 25.33 3.37
C ARG A 260 -17.55 25.64 4.31
N GLY A 261 -18.52 24.77 4.42
CA GLY A 261 -19.70 24.96 5.27
C GLY A 261 -19.48 24.57 6.74
N LEU A 262 -18.62 23.59 7.00
CA LEU A 262 -18.48 22.94 8.32
C LEU A 262 -17.09 23.08 8.94
N ARG A 263 -16.20 23.87 8.33
CA ARG A 263 -14.79 23.99 8.78
C ARG A 263 -14.62 24.43 10.23
N MET A 264 -15.65 25.02 10.83
CA MET A 264 -15.64 25.37 12.25
C MET A 264 -15.51 24.16 13.18
N GLU A 265 -15.90 22.97 12.73
CA GLU A 265 -15.75 21.72 13.48
C GLU A 265 -14.31 21.19 13.47
N ILE A 266 -13.54 21.57 12.44
CA ILE A 266 -12.16 21.11 12.20
C ILE A 266 -11.22 22.30 11.95
N PRO A 267 -11.09 23.23 12.91
CA PRO A 267 -10.37 24.49 12.72
C PRO A 267 -8.86 24.34 12.44
N TRP A 268 -8.29 23.16 12.72
CA TRP A 268 -6.91 22.81 12.38
C TRP A 268 -6.70 22.52 10.89
N VAL A 269 -7.76 22.35 10.09
CA VAL A 269 -7.70 22.28 8.62
C VAL A 269 -7.85 23.68 8.07
N ASP A 270 -6.75 24.41 8.03
CA ASP A 270 -6.69 25.88 7.80
C ASP A 270 -6.69 26.26 6.33
N ARG A 271 -6.50 25.32 5.41
CA ARG A 271 -6.51 25.52 3.96
C ARG A 271 -7.40 24.51 3.23
N PRO A 272 -7.78 24.77 1.98
CA PRO A 272 -8.66 23.87 1.21
C PRO A 272 -8.14 22.45 1.15
N PRO A 273 -8.95 21.43 1.54
CA PRO A 273 -8.54 20.02 1.49
C PRO A 273 -7.99 19.56 0.15
N PRO A 274 -8.49 20.01 -1.02
CA PRO A 274 -7.89 19.64 -2.30
C PRO A 274 -6.42 20.04 -2.45
N GLU A 275 -6.00 21.15 -1.86
CA GLU A 275 -4.59 21.59 -1.88
C GLU A 275 -3.73 20.65 -1.03
N ILE A 276 -4.20 20.31 0.17
CA ILE A 276 -3.55 19.36 1.08
C ILE A 276 -3.36 18.01 0.39
N ILE A 277 -4.43 17.50 -0.25
CA ILE A 277 -4.41 16.18 -0.90
C ILE A 277 -3.43 16.19 -2.07
N ARG A 278 -3.44 17.19 -2.94
CA ARG A 278 -2.48 17.29 -4.06
C ARG A 278 -1.03 17.32 -3.59
N GLU A 279 -0.78 17.97 -2.47
CA GLU A 279 0.57 18.06 -1.91
C GLU A 279 1.00 16.77 -1.24
N GLN A 280 0.16 16.15 -0.38
CA GLN A 280 0.58 15.10 0.55
C GLN A 280 0.13 13.70 0.18
N VAL A 281 -0.76 13.51 -0.81
CA VAL A 281 -1.30 12.20 -1.18
C VAL A 281 -0.82 11.76 -2.56
N ARG A 282 -0.53 10.48 -2.69
CA ARG A 282 -0.17 9.81 -3.95
C ARG A 282 -1.01 8.55 -4.12
N PHE A 283 -1.07 8.04 -5.33
CA PHE A 283 -1.86 6.88 -5.72
C PHE A 283 -1.00 5.95 -6.56
N THR A 284 -1.00 4.65 -6.29
CA THR A 284 -0.45 3.70 -7.25
C THR A 284 -1.36 3.60 -8.48
N LEU A 285 -0.76 3.39 -9.64
CA LEU A 285 -1.47 3.40 -10.92
C LEU A 285 -2.42 2.19 -11.06
N GLN A 286 -2.02 1.03 -10.56
CA GLN A 286 -2.83 -0.18 -10.65
C GLN A 286 -3.76 -0.33 -9.44
N PRO A 287 -5.01 -0.83 -9.67
CA PRO A 287 -5.65 -1.03 -10.96
C PRO A 287 -5.99 0.30 -11.68
N VAL A 288 -5.89 0.29 -13.00
CA VAL A 288 -6.29 1.46 -13.82
C VAL A 288 -7.80 1.43 -14.04
N ASP A 289 -8.55 2.16 -13.22
CA ASP A 289 -10.02 2.24 -13.29
C ASP A 289 -10.53 3.18 -14.39
N ALA A 290 -9.69 3.49 -15.37
CA ALA A 290 -10.03 4.46 -16.41
C ALA A 290 -10.44 3.77 -17.71
N PRO A 291 -11.30 4.41 -18.53
CA PRO A 291 -11.55 3.95 -19.88
C PRO A 291 -10.25 3.90 -20.69
N VAL A 292 -10.05 2.81 -21.41
CA VAL A 292 -8.87 2.62 -22.28
C VAL A 292 -8.93 3.57 -23.49
N GLU A 293 -10.12 3.97 -23.88
CA GLU A 293 -10.38 4.73 -25.12
C GLU A 293 -10.45 6.24 -24.88
N GLY A 294 -9.92 7.00 -25.83
CA GLY A 294 -10.03 8.45 -25.84
C GLY A 294 -9.17 9.17 -24.81
N ASP A 295 -9.49 10.43 -24.56
CA ASP A 295 -8.78 11.34 -23.65
C ASP A 295 -9.40 11.41 -22.24
N ALA A 296 -10.29 10.46 -21.90
CA ALA A 296 -11.00 10.45 -20.62
C ALA A 296 -10.03 10.45 -19.41
N LEU A 297 -8.97 9.64 -19.47
CA LEU A 297 -7.95 9.60 -18.43
C LEU A 297 -7.25 10.95 -18.28
N LEU A 298 -6.87 11.60 -19.38
CA LEU A 298 -6.21 12.90 -19.33
C LEU A 298 -7.12 13.97 -18.74
N ARG A 299 -8.42 13.95 -19.05
CA ARG A 299 -9.41 14.85 -18.42
C ARG A 299 -9.55 14.61 -16.92
N ILE A 300 -9.51 13.35 -16.48
CA ILE A 300 -9.56 13.01 -15.05
C ILE A 300 -8.33 13.58 -14.34
N LEU A 301 -7.13 13.42 -14.90
CA LEU A 301 -5.89 13.95 -14.33
C LEU A 301 -5.88 15.47 -14.30
N ASP A 302 -6.35 16.12 -15.38
CA ASP A 302 -6.50 17.58 -15.43
C ASP A 302 -7.45 18.07 -14.31
N GLN A 303 -8.60 17.43 -14.14
CA GLN A 303 -9.55 17.76 -13.08
C GLN A 303 -9.05 17.45 -11.67
N ALA A 304 -8.21 16.43 -11.51
CA ALA A 304 -7.52 16.18 -10.24
C ALA A 304 -6.52 17.30 -9.92
N GLY A 305 -6.00 17.97 -10.94
CA GLY A 305 -5.24 19.22 -10.84
C GLY A 305 -3.80 19.06 -10.35
N SER A 306 -3.19 17.89 -10.60
CA SER A 306 -1.75 17.66 -10.35
C SER A 306 -1.27 16.46 -11.17
N ASP A 307 -0.10 16.57 -11.73
CA ASP A 307 0.62 15.51 -12.46
C ASP A 307 1.63 14.75 -11.57
N GLU A 308 1.64 15.07 -10.27
CA GLU A 308 2.48 14.40 -9.26
C GLU A 308 1.75 13.29 -8.51
N LEU A 309 0.47 13.05 -8.81
CA LEU A 309 -0.38 12.17 -8.02
C LEU A 309 -0.09 10.69 -8.22
N LEU A 310 0.28 10.27 -9.44
CA LEU A 310 0.38 8.86 -9.80
C LEU A 310 1.80 8.31 -9.68
N LEU A 311 1.90 7.09 -9.15
CA LEU A 311 3.10 6.28 -9.03
C LEU A 311 2.93 5.01 -9.84
N PHE A 312 3.96 4.59 -10.55
CA PHE A 312 3.92 3.32 -11.28
C PHE A 312 3.85 2.13 -10.31
N SER A 313 3.05 1.12 -10.67
CA SER A 313 2.98 -0.16 -9.98
C SER A 313 2.55 -1.25 -10.94
N THR A 314 2.97 -2.49 -10.68
CA THR A 314 2.47 -3.68 -11.38
C THR A 314 1.42 -4.41 -10.59
N ASP A 315 1.36 -4.18 -9.28
CA ASP A 315 0.52 -4.95 -8.35
C ASP A 315 0.82 -6.47 -8.45
N TYR A 316 2.09 -6.83 -8.72
CA TYR A 316 2.50 -8.23 -8.84
C TYR A 316 2.25 -9.00 -7.54
N PRO A 317 1.63 -10.19 -7.53
CA PRO A 317 1.24 -11.01 -8.68
C PRO A 317 -0.26 -10.95 -9.04
N HIS A 318 -0.94 -9.86 -8.74
CA HIS A 318 -2.38 -9.75 -8.87
C HIS A 318 -2.83 -9.67 -10.35
N TRP A 319 -4.09 -10.05 -10.59
CA TRP A 319 -4.65 -10.18 -11.94
C TRP A 319 -5.04 -8.85 -12.58
N GLN A 320 -5.17 -7.79 -11.77
CA GLN A 320 -5.59 -6.47 -12.22
C GLN A 320 -4.57 -5.78 -13.13
N PHE A 321 -3.35 -6.27 -13.16
CA PHE A 321 -2.31 -5.74 -14.02
C PHE A 321 -2.53 -6.12 -15.48
N ASP A 322 -2.72 -5.12 -16.34
CA ASP A 322 -3.05 -5.29 -17.75
C ASP A 322 -1.83 -5.58 -18.66
N GLY A 323 -0.69 -5.88 -18.09
CA GLY A 323 0.51 -6.29 -18.81
C GLY A 323 1.13 -5.14 -19.61
N GLN A 324 1.17 -5.26 -20.94
CA GLN A 324 1.79 -4.24 -21.79
C GLN A 324 1.08 -2.89 -21.74
N ASP A 325 -0.18 -2.87 -21.34
CA ASP A 325 -1.01 -1.67 -21.19
C ASP A 325 -0.92 -1.06 -19.77
N ALA A 326 0.08 -1.45 -18.99
CA ALA A 326 0.34 -0.93 -17.65
C ALA A 326 0.46 0.59 -17.58
N LEU A 327 0.91 1.20 -18.66
CA LEU A 327 0.84 2.63 -18.88
C LEU A 327 -0.15 2.88 -20.03
N PRO A 328 -1.27 3.57 -19.77
CA PRO A 328 -2.23 3.92 -20.80
C PRO A 328 -1.54 4.58 -22.01
N PRO A 329 -1.79 4.12 -23.24
CA PRO A 329 -1.02 4.51 -24.41
C PRO A 329 -1.09 6.00 -24.75
N LEU A 330 -2.16 6.68 -24.33
CA LEU A 330 -2.40 8.11 -24.60
C LEU A 330 -1.70 9.06 -23.63
N LEU A 331 -1.01 8.56 -22.62
CA LEU A 331 -0.26 9.42 -21.71
C LEU A 331 0.90 10.10 -22.45
N PRO A 332 1.08 11.43 -22.32
CA PRO A 332 2.25 12.11 -22.82
C PRO A 332 3.55 11.54 -22.22
N ASP A 333 4.63 11.50 -22.99
CA ASP A 333 5.90 10.93 -22.52
C ASP A 333 6.44 11.65 -21.27
N SER A 334 6.22 12.96 -21.15
CA SER A 334 6.56 13.71 -19.94
C SER A 334 5.82 13.22 -18.71
N LEU A 335 4.54 12.84 -18.84
CA LEU A 335 3.75 12.31 -17.74
C LEU A 335 4.15 10.86 -17.43
N LYS A 336 4.47 10.06 -18.45
CA LYS A 336 5.02 8.69 -18.25
C LYS A 336 6.30 8.74 -17.43
N THR A 337 7.24 9.65 -17.76
CA THR A 337 8.47 9.83 -16.98
C THR A 337 8.18 10.19 -15.53
N LYS A 338 7.25 11.12 -15.30
CA LYS A 338 6.81 11.46 -13.93
C LYS A 338 6.28 10.25 -13.19
N ILE A 339 5.35 9.50 -13.77
CA ILE A 339 4.74 8.32 -13.14
C ILE A 339 5.78 7.23 -12.84
N LEU A 340 6.70 7.01 -13.78
CA LEU A 340 7.71 5.95 -13.67
C LEU A 340 8.84 6.28 -12.69
N ILE A 341 9.28 7.54 -12.64
CA ILE A 341 10.54 7.93 -11.98
C ILE A 341 10.34 9.11 -11.03
N ASP A 342 9.91 10.29 -11.56
CA ASP A 342 10.02 11.53 -10.80
C ASP A 342 9.12 11.53 -9.55
N ASN A 343 7.85 11.09 -9.71
CA ASN A 343 6.89 11.04 -8.62
C ASN A 343 7.29 10.00 -7.55
N PRO A 344 7.71 8.75 -7.90
CA PRO A 344 8.30 7.84 -6.94
C PRO A 344 9.47 8.42 -6.16
N LEU A 345 10.46 9.03 -6.83
CA LEU A 345 11.61 9.63 -6.17
C LEU A 345 11.24 10.84 -5.30
N ALA A 346 10.23 11.63 -5.69
CA ALA A 346 9.73 12.72 -4.87
C ALA A 346 8.90 12.24 -3.67
N THR A 347 8.29 11.06 -3.76
CA THR A 347 7.47 10.47 -2.71
C THR A 347 8.29 9.73 -1.68
N TYR A 348 9.33 9.01 -2.10
CA TYR A 348 10.19 8.17 -1.27
C TYR A 348 11.60 8.76 -1.12
N PRO A 349 11.86 9.64 -0.13
CA PRO A 349 13.15 10.32 -0.01
C PRO A 349 14.36 9.37 0.06
N ARG A 350 14.16 8.18 0.64
CA ARG A 350 15.22 7.16 0.77
C ARG A 350 15.61 6.55 -0.57
N LEU A 351 14.67 6.42 -1.52
CA LEU A 351 14.99 5.98 -2.88
C LEU A 351 15.80 7.03 -3.64
N LYS A 352 15.50 8.31 -3.42
CA LYS A 352 16.19 9.39 -4.12
C LYS A 352 17.70 9.39 -3.87
N GLU A 353 18.11 9.00 -2.66
CA GLU A 353 19.53 8.90 -2.31
C GLU A 353 20.24 7.76 -3.02
N ASP A 354 19.52 6.69 -3.37
CA ASP A 354 20.08 5.53 -4.07
C ASP A 354 20.20 5.75 -5.58
N PHE A 355 19.45 6.71 -6.14
CA PHE A 355 19.41 7.04 -7.57
C PHE A 355 20.02 8.42 -7.92
N ALA A 356 20.58 9.13 -6.92
CA ALA A 356 21.31 10.38 -7.09
C ALA A 356 22.79 10.10 -7.41
#